data_f1909ff7dd89608745b1296765c7e6de
#
_entry.id   f1909ff7dd89608745b1296765c7e6de
#
_cell.length_a   1.000
_cell.length_b   1.000
_cell.length_c   1.000
_cell.angle_alpha   90.00
_cell.angle_beta   90.00
_cell.angle_gamma   90.00
#
_symmetry.space_group_name_H-M   'P 1'
#
loop_
_entity.id
_entity.type
_entity.pdbx_description
1 polymer ?
#
loop_
_entity_poly.entity_id
_entity_poly.type
_entity_poly.pdbx_seq_one_letter_code
_entity_poly.pdbx_strand_id
1 'polypeptide(L)'
;EAQRPAARVRQLLVDRGYQEVVNFAFVEEEWEADFAANATPIRLANPIASQMAVMRSTLFGGLISNLLTNLKRKQSRVRLFETGRTFHRDAQGAPVEGFRQSWQLAGLAYGGALPEGWGSGARKIDFYDVKGDLEALLAPAQLRFEKLVHPALHPGRAARVLLDGRDIGCLGELHPEWIQKYDLPQAAIVFEIDFAAATEVNVP
;
A
#
# COMPACT_ATOMS: atom_id res chain seq x y z
N GLU A 1 4.02 26.02 12.90
CA GLU A 1 4.39 24.89 12.03
C GLU A 1 3.15 24.50 11.24
N ALA A 2 3.23 24.56 9.92
CA ALA A 2 2.09 24.24 9.08
C ALA A 2 2.06 22.74 8.81
N GLN A 3 0.93 22.09 9.09
CA GLN A 3 0.70 20.70 8.67
C GLN A 3 0.65 20.63 7.15
N ARG A 4 1.19 19.55 6.59
CA ARG A 4 1.17 19.32 5.14
C ARG A 4 -0.26 18.99 4.67
N PRO A 5 -0.83 19.75 3.72
CA PRO A 5 -2.15 19.42 3.19
C PRO A 5 -2.17 18.04 2.50
N ALA A 6 -3.27 17.31 2.65
CA ALA A 6 -3.46 16.01 1.96
C ALA A 6 -3.24 16.10 0.44
N ALA A 7 -3.64 17.21 -0.19
CA ALA A 7 -3.39 17.45 -1.61
C ALA A 7 -1.89 17.47 -1.95
N ARG A 8 -1.03 17.98 -1.05
CA ARG A 8 0.42 17.99 -1.27
C ARG A 8 1.01 16.59 -1.19
N VAL A 9 0.50 15.72 -0.30
CA VAL A 9 0.91 14.32 -0.22
C VAL A 9 0.63 13.61 -1.53
N ARG A 10 -0.58 13.79 -2.09
CA ARG A 10 -0.95 13.22 -3.40
C ARG A 10 -0.06 13.76 -4.52
N GLN A 11 0.17 15.07 -4.56
CA GLN A 11 1.01 15.70 -5.57
C GLN A 11 2.44 15.17 -5.56
N LEU A 12 3.04 14.95 -4.39
CA LEU A 12 4.38 14.38 -4.26
C LEU A 12 4.49 12.96 -4.85
N LEU A 13 3.44 12.15 -4.73
CA LEU A 13 3.40 10.82 -5.36
C LEU A 13 3.19 10.92 -6.88
N VAL A 14 2.33 11.82 -7.33
CA VAL A 14 2.13 12.08 -8.77
C VAL A 14 3.43 12.55 -9.42
N ASP A 15 4.17 13.46 -8.79
CA ASP A 15 5.47 13.95 -9.28
C ASP A 15 6.52 12.82 -9.38
N ARG A 16 6.33 11.71 -8.62
CA ARG A 16 7.14 10.49 -8.69
C ARG A 16 6.60 9.44 -9.66
N GLY A 17 5.57 9.80 -10.43
CA GLY A 17 4.99 8.98 -11.48
C GLY A 17 3.98 7.95 -10.99
N TYR A 18 3.46 8.11 -9.78
CA TYR A 18 2.33 7.31 -9.30
C TYR A 18 1.00 7.89 -9.78
N GLN A 19 0.04 7.02 -10.04
CA GLN A 19 -1.33 7.38 -10.37
C GLN A 19 -2.25 7.02 -9.21
N GLU A 20 -3.13 7.94 -8.82
CA GLU A 20 -4.13 7.69 -7.79
C GLU A 20 -5.20 6.74 -8.32
N VAL A 21 -5.55 5.76 -7.51
CA VAL A 21 -6.68 4.87 -7.75
C VAL A 21 -7.63 4.93 -6.55
N VAL A 22 -8.89 4.63 -6.82
CA VAL A 22 -9.94 4.55 -5.80
C VAL A 22 -10.61 3.20 -5.92
N ASN A 23 -10.52 2.39 -4.88
CA ASN A 23 -11.12 1.07 -4.83
C ASN A 23 -12.27 1.03 -3.81
N PHE A 24 -13.14 0.05 -3.94
CA PHE A 24 -14.18 -0.21 -2.95
C PHE A 24 -13.56 -0.61 -1.61
N ALA A 25 -14.20 -0.20 -0.53
CA ALA A 25 -13.85 -0.64 0.82
C ALA A 25 -14.35 -2.06 1.13
N PHE A 26 -15.14 -2.64 0.24
CA PHE A 26 -15.66 -3.99 0.28
C PHE A 26 -14.83 -4.88 -0.63
N VAL A 27 -14.35 -5.99 -0.12
CA VAL A 27 -13.40 -6.86 -0.83
C VAL A 27 -13.79 -8.33 -0.68
N GLU A 28 -13.09 -9.17 -1.43
CA GLU A 28 -13.16 -10.61 -1.30
C GLU A 28 -12.52 -11.05 0.02
N GLU A 29 -13.14 -11.99 0.69
CA GLU A 29 -12.60 -12.54 1.94
C GLU A 29 -11.23 -13.19 1.75
N GLU A 30 -10.97 -13.75 0.58
CA GLU A 30 -9.70 -14.33 0.22
C GLU A 30 -8.55 -13.31 0.29
N TRP A 31 -8.78 -12.04 -0.09
CA TRP A 31 -7.76 -11.00 0.01
C TRP A 31 -7.42 -10.64 1.46
N GLU A 32 -8.41 -10.70 2.34
CA GLU A 32 -8.17 -10.50 3.78
C GLU A 32 -7.30 -11.62 4.38
N ALA A 33 -7.54 -12.86 3.95
CA ALA A 33 -6.70 -13.99 4.34
C ALA A 33 -5.27 -13.86 3.79
N ASP A 34 -5.13 -13.58 2.50
CA ASP A 34 -3.85 -13.54 1.80
C ASP A 34 -2.97 -12.37 2.26
N PHE A 35 -3.51 -11.16 2.27
CA PHE A 35 -2.70 -9.96 2.46
C PHE A 35 -2.68 -9.43 3.89
N ALA A 36 -3.65 -9.78 4.72
CA ALA A 36 -3.75 -9.31 6.09
C ALA A 36 -3.67 -10.44 7.13
N ALA A 37 -3.72 -11.71 6.72
CA ALA A 37 -3.93 -12.87 7.60
C ALA A 37 -5.12 -12.67 8.55
N ASN A 38 -6.15 -11.98 8.07
CA ASN A 38 -7.33 -11.61 8.85
C ASN A 38 -8.34 -12.77 8.87
N ALA A 39 -8.27 -13.58 9.91
CA ALA A 39 -9.17 -14.73 10.08
C ALA A 39 -10.61 -14.35 10.47
N THR A 40 -10.84 -13.10 10.89
CA THR A 40 -12.15 -12.63 11.37
C THR A 40 -12.53 -11.29 10.73
N PRO A 41 -12.66 -11.23 9.39
CA PRO A 41 -13.00 -10.00 8.70
C PRO A 41 -14.39 -9.50 9.09
N ILE A 42 -14.63 -8.21 8.93
CA ILE A 42 -15.92 -7.60 9.19
C ILE A 42 -16.83 -7.88 8.00
N ARG A 43 -17.82 -8.73 8.19
CA ARG A 43 -18.79 -9.10 7.15
C ARG A 43 -19.89 -8.06 7.01
N LEU A 44 -20.29 -7.80 5.77
CA LEU A 44 -21.45 -6.99 5.45
C LEU A 44 -22.73 -7.82 5.63
N ALA A 45 -23.77 -7.20 6.20
CA ALA A 45 -25.08 -7.83 6.31
C ALA A 45 -25.74 -8.02 4.94
N ASN A 46 -25.54 -7.05 4.02
CA ASN A 46 -26.14 -7.03 2.68
C ASN A 46 -25.08 -6.67 1.65
N PRO A 47 -24.21 -7.62 1.23
CA PRO A 47 -23.19 -7.34 0.23
C PRO A 47 -23.81 -7.07 -1.15
N ILE A 48 -23.26 -6.12 -1.88
CA ILE A 48 -23.67 -5.78 -3.25
C ILE A 48 -23.44 -6.95 -4.21
N ALA A 49 -22.37 -7.69 -3.97
CA ALA A 49 -22.01 -8.90 -4.71
C ALA A 49 -21.34 -9.89 -3.76
N SER A 50 -21.47 -11.19 -4.03
CA SER A 50 -20.94 -12.25 -3.18
C SER A 50 -19.40 -12.14 -2.97
N GLN A 51 -18.69 -11.66 -3.97
CA GLN A 51 -17.24 -11.42 -3.91
C GLN A 51 -16.85 -10.11 -3.19
N MET A 52 -17.81 -9.29 -2.77
CA MET A 52 -17.57 -8.03 -2.04
C MET A 52 -18.22 -8.10 -0.67
N ALA A 53 -17.90 -9.15 0.09
CA ALA A 53 -18.66 -9.52 1.28
C ALA A 53 -18.05 -9.02 2.59
N VAL A 54 -16.81 -8.53 2.57
CA VAL A 54 -16.11 -8.12 3.79
C VAL A 54 -15.49 -6.73 3.64
N MET A 55 -15.32 -6.05 4.78
CA MET A 55 -14.60 -4.77 4.84
C MET A 55 -13.09 -5.05 4.81
N ARG A 56 -12.36 -4.26 4.02
CA ARG A 56 -10.91 -4.38 3.88
C ARG A 56 -10.18 -3.92 5.15
N SER A 57 -9.16 -4.67 5.56
CA SER A 57 -8.21 -4.29 6.62
C SER A 57 -6.85 -3.80 6.08
N THR A 58 -6.63 -3.93 4.78
CA THR A 58 -5.47 -3.40 4.04
C THR A 58 -5.90 -2.89 2.66
N LEU A 59 -5.11 -1.99 2.07
CA LEU A 59 -5.32 -1.50 0.70
C LEU A 59 -4.64 -2.38 -0.36
N PHE A 60 -3.85 -3.37 0.03
CA PHE A 60 -3.05 -4.18 -0.88
C PHE A 60 -3.90 -4.95 -1.89
N GLY A 61 -5.01 -5.56 -1.47
CA GLY A 61 -5.88 -6.32 -2.37
C GLY A 61 -6.38 -5.49 -3.55
N GLY A 62 -6.85 -4.26 -3.30
CA GLY A 62 -7.28 -3.33 -4.33
C GLY A 62 -6.16 -2.93 -5.30
N LEU A 63 -4.97 -2.61 -4.78
CA LEU A 63 -3.80 -2.26 -5.59
C LEU A 63 -3.33 -3.42 -6.46
N ILE A 64 -3.32 -4.65 -5.94
CA ILE A 64 -2.95 -5.85 -6.70
C ILE A 64 -3.97 -6.13 -7.79
N SER A 65 -5.26 -6.00 -7.53
CA SER A 65 -6.31 -6.11 -8.55
C SER A 65 -6.14 -5.09 -9.67
N ASN A 66 -5.82 -3.84 -9.32
CA ASN A 66 -5.51 -2.80 -10.30
C ASN A 66 -4.25 -3.16 -11.12
N LEU A 67 -3.20 -3.71 -10.49
CA LEU A 67 -2.01 -4.20 -11.19
C LEU A 67 -2.39 -5.27 -12.21
N LEU A 68 -3.13 -6.31 -11.80
CA LEU A 68 -3.57 -7.39 -12.69
C LEU A 68 -4.38 -6.86 -13.89
N THR A 69 -5.25 -5.88 -13.65
CA THR A 69 -6.02 -5.21 -14.72
C THR A 69 -5.10 -4.49 -15.71
N ASN A 70 -4.07 -3.81 -15.22
CA ASN A 70 -3.09 -3.11 -16.06
C ASN A 70 -2.22 -4.10 -16.85
N LEU A 71 -1.79 -5.21 -16.25
CA LEU A 71 -1.04 -6.25 -16.94
C LEU A 71 -1.84 -6.90 -18.06
N LYS A 72 -3.15 -7.17 -17.86
CA LYS A 72 -4.05 -7.64 -18.92
C LYS A 72 -4.14 -6.65 -20.09
N ARG A 73 -3.95 -5.35 -19.83
CA ARG A 73 -3.86 -4.29 -20.85
C ARG A 73 -2.44 -4.09 -21.38
N LYS A 74 -1.51 -5.02 -21.10
CA LYS A 74 -0.12 -5.00 -21.57
C LYS A 74 0.70 -3.81 -21.05
N GLN A 75 0.33 -3.24 -19.92
CA GLN A 75 1.16 -2.22 -19.27
C GLN A 75 2.36 -2.91 -18.59
N SER A 76 3.57 -2.58 -19.05
CA SER A 76 4.82 -3.18 -18.53
C SER A 76 5.35 -2.46 -17.28
N ARG A 77 4.91 -1.23 -17.04
CA ARG A 77 5.32 -0.39 -15.89
C ARG A 77 4.08 0.21 -15.24
N VAL A 78 3.90 -0.09 -13.95
CA VAL A 78 2.73 0.34 -13.17
C VAL A 78 3.20 0.95 -11.86
N ARG A 79 2.75 2.17 -11.55
CA ARG A 79 2.91 2.83 -10.25
C ARG A 79 1.57 3.40 -9.84
N LEU A 80 1.02 2.86 -8.76
CA LEU A 80 -0.30 3.21 -8.25
C LEU A 80 -0.20 3.60 -6.79
N PHE A 81 -1.09 4.49 -6.35
CA PHE A 81 -1.32 4.73 -4.93
C PHE A 81 -2.80 4.92 -4.64
N GLU A 82 -3.18 4.67 -3.42
CA GLU A 82 -4.53 4.88 -2.91
C GLU A 82 -4.46 5.49 -1.52
N THR A 83 -5.34 6.47 -1.26
CA THR A 83 -5.66 6.89 0.10
C THR A 83 -7.04 6.37 0.47
N GLY A 84 -7.14 5.62 1.53
CA GLY A 84 -8.41 4.98 1.88
C GLY A 84 -8.51 4.54 3.32
N ARG A 85 -9.72 4.24 3.74
CA ARG A 85 -9.98 3.69 5.07
C ARG A 85 -9.83 2.18 5.06
N THR A 86 -9.24 1.68 6.15
CA THR A 86 -9.21 0.26 6.53
C THR A 86 -10.02 0.05 7.81
N PHE A 87 -10.50 -1.16 8.01
CA PHE A 87 -11.47 -1.47 9.06
C PHE A 87 -11.02 -2.70 9.84
N HIS A 88 -10.92 -2.56 11.15
CA HIS A 88 -10.47 -3.61 12.05
C HIS A 88 -11.47 -3.81 13.19
N ARG A 89 -11.59 -5.04 13.69
CA ARG A 89 -12.29 -5.29 14.95
C ARG A 89 -11.43 -4.77 16.09
N ASP A 90 -12.03 -3.95 16.95
CA ASP A 90 -11.36 -3.36 18.10
C ASP A 90 -12.40 -3.11 19.20
N ALA A 91 -12.29 -3.81 20.30
CA ALA A 91 -13.25 -3.70 21.42
C ALA A 91 -13.31 -2.27 22.01
N GLN A 92 -12.26 -1.48 21.81
CA GLN A 92 -12.19 -0.09 22.26
C GLN A 92 -12.35 0.90 21.08
N GLY A 93 -12.81 0.40 19.93
CA GLY A 93 -12.91 1.19 18.70
C GLY A 93 -13.91 2.35 18.84
N ALA A 94 -13.56 3.47 18.18
CA ALA A 94 -14.41 4.65 18.08
C ALA A 94 -14.31 5.19 16.63
N PRO A 95 -15.33 5.90 16.12
CA PRO A 95 -16.59 6.29 16.74
C PRO A 95 -17.66 5.17 16.78
N VAL A 96 -17.39 4.02 16.19
CA VAL A 96 -18.29 2.87 16.18
C VAL A 96 -17.73 1.82 17.15
N GLU A 97 -18.49 1.51 18.20
CA GLU A 97 -18.12 0.51 19.19
C GLU A 97 -17.80 -0.86 18.52
N GLY A 98 -16.71 -1.48 18.92
CA GLY A 98 -16.26 -2.76 18.36
C GLY A 98 -15.47 -2.65 17.04
N PHE A 99 -15.26 -1.44 16.49
CA PHE A 99 -14.60 -1.23 15.21
C PHE A 99 -13.67 -0.01 15.22
N ARG A 100 -12.47 -0.19 14.66
CA ARG A 100 -11.52 0.89 14.40
C ARG A 100 -11.44 1.14 12.91
N GLN A 101 -11.50 2.41 12.53
CA GLN A 101 -11.28 2.86 11.16
C GLN A 101 -9.98 3.63 11.11
N SER A 102 -9.04 3.19 10.28
CA SER A 102 -7.76 3.87 10.07
C SER A 102 -7.70 4.44 8.65
N TRP A 103 -7.14 5.64 8.53
CA TRP A 103 -6.89 6.25 7.22
C TRP A 103 -5.48 5.89 6.77
N GLN A 104 -5.36 5.16 5.66
CA GLN A 104 -4.09 4.65 5.15
C GLN A 104 -3.72 5.29 3.83
N LEU A 105 -2.42 5.35 3.56
CA LEU A 105 -1.83 5.61 2.26
C LEU A 105 -1.05 4.36 1.85
N ALA A 106 -1.42 3.76 0.73
CA ALA A 106 -0.68 2.64 0.18
C ALA A 106 -0.24 2.91 -1.25
N GLY A 107 0.83 2.27 -1.65
CA GLY A 107 1.32 2.34 -3.02
C GLY A 107 1.89 1.01 -3.51
N LEU A 108 1.91 0.89 -4.83
CA LEU A 108 2.42 -0.26 -5.55
C LEU A 108 3.27 0.21 -6.72
N ALA A 109 4.45 -0.37 -6.85
CA ALA A 109 5.35 -0.15 -7.99
C ALA A 109 5.75 -1.47 -8.64
N TYR A 110 5.64 -1.56 -9.96
CA TYR A 110 5.89 -2.76 -10.75
C TYR A 110 6.58 -2.40 -12.07
N GLY A 111 7.42 -3.31 -12.58
CA GLY A 111 8.04 -3.20 -13.90
C GLY A 111 9.39 -2.49 -13.86
N GLY A 112 9.64 -1.60 -14.82
CA GLY A 112 10.88 -0.84 -14.91
C GLY A 112 11.00 0.23 -13.83
N ALA A 113 12.21 0.46 -13.33
CA ALA A 113 12.50 1.55 -12.39
C ALA A 113 12.27 2.92 -13.06
N LEU A 114 12.67 3.05 -14.31
CA LEU A 114 12.49 4.24 -15.15
C LEU A 114 11.52 3.94 -16.29
N PRO A 115 10.88 4.97 -16.86
CA PRO A 115 10.18 4.82 -18.14
C PRO A 115 11.14 4.31 -19.21
N GLU A 116 10.61 3.54 -20.14
CA GLU A 116 11.37 3.07 -21.29
C GLU A 116 11.87 4.26 -22.12
N GLY A 117 13.17 4.30 -22.42
CA GLY A 117 13.80 5.41 -23.11
C GLY A 117 15.20 5.09 -23.62
N TRP A 118 15.68 5.87 -24.58
CA TRP A 118 16.94 5.64 -25.31
C TRP A 118 18.20 5.67 -24.42
N GLY A 119 18.17 6.35 -23.30
CA GLY A 119 19.32 6.52 -22.40
C GLY A 119 19.23 5.81 -21.05
N SER A 120 18.11 5.12 -20.78
CA SER A 120 17.90 4.44 -19.52
C SER A 120 18.13 2.94 -19.64
N GLY A 121 19.06 2.39 -18.87
CA GLY A 121 19.24 0.95 -18.75
C GLY A 121 17.97 0.27 -18.23
N ALA A 122 17.63 -0.89 -18.78
CA ALA A 122 16.46 -1.67 -18.37
C ALA A 122 16.69 -2.31 -16.98
N ARG A 123 16.50 -1.54 -15.91
CA ARG A 123 16.53 -2.03 -14.54
C ARG A 123 15.11 -2.19 -14.00
N LYS A 124 14.84 -3.32 -13.36
CA LYS A 124 13.58 -3.52 -12.63
C LYS A 124 13.55 -2.64 -11.38
N ILE A 125 12.35 -2.23 -11.01
CA ILE A 125 12.12 -1.56 -9.73
C ILE A 125 12.46 -2.50 -8.58
N ASP A 126 13.03 -1.95 -7.52
CA ASP A 126 13.40 -2.70 -6.32
C ASP A 126 12.93 -2.02 -5.03
N PHE A 127 13.21 -2.67 -3.91
CA PHE A 127 12.90 -2.17 -2.57
C PHE A 127 13.44 -0.76 -2.32
N TYR A 128 14.65 -0.47 -2.77
CA TYR A 128 15.33 0.80 -2.48
C TYR A 128 14.75 1.97 -3.29
N ASP A 129 14.20 1.71 -4.46
CA ASP A 129 13.49 2.73 -5.24
C ASP A 129 12.27 3.24 -4.47
N VAL A 130 11.42 2.33 -3.99
CA VAL A 130 10.20 2.69 -3.25
C VAL A 130 10.52 3.20 -1.85
N LYS A 131 11.61 2.71 -1.23
CA LYS A 131 12.14 3.28 0.00
C LYS A 131 12.50 4.77 -0.20
N GLY A 132 13.21 5.10 -1.28
CA GLY A 132 13.56 6.48 -1.64
C GLY A 132 12.32 7.34 -1.92
N ASP A 133 11.26 6.76 -2.51
CA ASP A 133 9.99 7.44 -2.70
C ASP A 133 9.32 7.80 -1.36
N LEU A 134 9.32 6.87 -0.38
CA LEU A 134 8.80 7.13 0.97
C LEU A 134 9.64 8.16 1.74
N GLU A 135 10.97 8.06 1.68
CA GLU A 135 11.87 9.02 2.32
C GLU A 135 11.62 10.44 1.79
N ALA A 136 11.45 10.59 0.49
CA ALA A 136 11.14 11.88 -0.11
C ALA A 136 9.71 12.36 0.18
N LEU A 137 8.75 11.43 0.25
CA LEU A 137 7.37 11.75 0.63
C LEU A 137 7.30 12.33 2.04
N LEU A 138 8.07 11.77 2.97
CA LEU A 138 8.05 12.14 4.39
C LEU A 138 9.15 13.15 4.79
N ALA A 139 9.99 13.59 3.83
CA ALA A 139 10.98 14.62 4.09
C ALA A 139 10.33 15.91 4.64
N PRO A 140 10.97 16.63 5.60
CA PRO A 140 12.34 16.43 6.09
C PRO A 140 12.49 15.40 7.23
N ALA A 141 11.43 14.70 7.62
CA ALA A 141 11.49 13.69 8.66
C ALA A 141 12.40 12.52 8.24
N GLN A 142 13.11 11.95 9.22
CA GLN A 142 13.98 10.81 8.98
C GLN A 142 13.27 9.50 9.32
N LEU A 143 13.18 8.62 8.33
CA LEU A 143 12.61 7.30 8.52
C LEU A 143 13.67 6.30 9.00
N ARG A 144 13.23 5.36 9.83
CA ARG A 144 13.96 4.15 10.15
C ARG A 144 13.24 2.93 9.58
N PHE A 145 14.01 1.95 9.14
CA PHE A 145 13.50 0.72 8.55
C PHE A 145 14.01 -0.46 9.36
N GLU A 146 13.12 -1.29 9.86
CA GLU A 146 13.45 -2.47 10.65
C GLU A 146 12.88 -3.72 10.00
N LYS A 147 13.52 -4.87 10.21
CA LYS A 147 13.04 -6.15 9.68
C LYS A 147 11.60 -6.41 10.12
N LEU A 148 10.77 -6.82 9.17
CA LEU A 148 9.37 -7.15 9.38
C LEU A 148 9.05 -8.53 8.80
N VAL A 149 8.20 -9.28 9.51
CA VAL A 149 7.47 -10.42 8.96
C VAL A 149 6.02 -9.99 8.77
N HIS A 150 5.52 -10.08 7.54
CA HIS A 150 4.18 -9.64 7.17
C HIS A 150 3.56 -10.62 6.16
N PRO A 151 2.27 -11.00 6.27
CA PRO A 151 1.66 -12.03 5.42
C PRO A 151 1.71 -11.69 3.93
N ALA A 152 1.59 -10.42 3.56
CA ALA A 152 1.65 -9.98 2.18
C ALA A 152 3.07 -9.88 1.61
N LEU A 153 4.12 -9.85 2.45
CA LEU A 153 5.46 -9.42 2.04
C LEU A 153 6.50 -10.54 2.13
N HIS A 154 7.50 -10.44 1.28
CA HIS A 154 8.63 -11.37 1.25
C HIS A 154 9.40 -11.36 2.57
N PRO A 155 9.63 -12.50 3.24
CA PRO A 155 10.18 -12.57 4.60
C PRO A 155 11.60 -12.01 4.75
N GLY A 156 12.35 -11.90 3.65
CA GLY A 156 13.72 -11.32 3.64
C GLY A 156 13.82 -9.95 2.99
N ARG A 157 12.71 -9.39 2.46
CA ARG A 157 12.67 -8.12 1.71
C ARG A 157 11.49 -7.26 2.12
N ALA A 158 11.24 -7.22 3.42
CA ALA A 158 10.18 -6.43 4.03
C ALA A 158 10.73 -5.66 5.22
N ALA A 159 10.23 -4.45 5.41
CA ALA A 159 10.59 -3.60 6.51
C ALA A 159 9.36 -2.91 7.12
N ARG A 160 9.39 -2.78 8.43
CA ARG A 160 8.58 -1.85 9.18
C ARG A 160 9.11 -0.44 8.95
N VAL A 161 8.23 0.50 8.76
CA VAL A 161 8.57 1.92 8.60
C VAL A 161 8.30 2.64 9.90
N LEU A 162 9.34 3.28 10.44
CA LEU A 162 9.28 4.03 11.69
C LEU A 162 9.53 5.50 11.42
N LEU A 163 8.67 6.36 11.98
CA LEU A 163 8.82 7.80 12.02
C LEU A 163 8.95 8.23 13.49
N ASP A 164 10.09 8.80 13.85
CA ASP A 164 10.39 9.23 15.22
C ASP A 164 10.17 8.11 16.26
N GLY A 165 10.51 6.87 15.88
CA GLY A 165 10.35 5.67 16.72
C GLY A 165 8.91 5.09 16.76
N ARG A 166 7.93 5.77 16.16
CA ARG A 166 6.56 5.28 16.00
C ARG A 166 6.44 4.42 14.76
N ASP A 167 5.87 3.23 14.89
CA ASP A 167 5.49 2.39 13.76
C ASP A 167 4.37 3.09 12.96
N ILE A 168 4.63 3.37 11.69
CA ILE A 168 3.68 4.00 10.78
C ILE A 168 3.23 3.08 9.65
N GLY A 169 3.80 1.88 9.53
CA GLY A 169 3.41 0.93 8.51
C GLY A 169 4.55 0.07 7.97
N CYS A 170 4.42 -0.37 6.73
CA CYS A 170 5.32 -1.32 6.12
C CYS A 170 5.67 -1.01 4.66
N LEU A 171 6.81 -1.55 4.22
CA LEU A 171 7.30 -1.54 2.86
C LEU A 171 7.93 -2.90 2.54
N GLY A 172 7.69 -3.46 1.37
CA GLY A 172 8.36 -4.69 0.97
C GLY A 172 8.03 -5.16 -0.43
N GLU A 173 8.75 -6.18 -0.84
CA GLU A 173 8.45 -6.97 -2.03
C GLU A 173 7.27 -7.90 -1.74
N LEU A 174 6.36 -8.06 -2.68
CA LEU A 174 5.24 -8.98 -2.54
C LEU A 174 5.73 -10.41 -2.29
N HIS A 175 5.05 -11.14 -1.41
CA HIS A 175 5.42 -12.50 -1.04
C HIS A 175 5.42 -13.44 -2.27
N PRO A 176 6.40 -14.35 -2.42
CA PRO A 176 6.48 -15.27 -3.55
C PRO A 176 5.22 -16.12 -3.77
N GLU A 177 4.55 -16.50 -2.70
CA GLU A 177 3.29 -17.24 -2.76
C GLU A 177 2.20 -16.45 -3.52
N TRP A 178 2.10 -15.15 -3.27
CA TRP A 178 1.12 -14.30 -3.96
C TRP A 178 1.54 -13.99 -5.39
N ILE A 179 2.84 -13.90 -5.68
CA ILE A 179 3.35 -13.80 -7.04
C ILE A 179 2.89 -15.01 -7.86
N GLN A 180 3.01 -16.21 -7.30
CA GLN A 180 2.57 -17.46 -7.94
C GLN A 180 1.03 -17.52 -8.02
N LYS A 181 0.32 -17.28 -6.92
CA LYS A 181 -1.15 -17.39 -6.86
C LYS A 181 -1.85 -16.47 -7.86
N TYR A 182 -1.34 -15.24 -8.01
CA TYR A 182 -1.92 -14.22 -8.90
C TYR A 182 -1.24 -14.15 -10.27
N ASP A 183 -0.39 -15.14 -10.61
CA ASP A 183 0.31 -15.25 -11.90
C ASP A 183 1.03 -13.95 -12.33
N LEU A 184 1.76 -13.36 -11.40
CA LEU A 184 2.54 -12.15 -11.65
C LEU A 184 3.89 -12.50 -12.29
N PRO A 185 4.26 -11.91 -13.44
CA PRO A 185 5.55 -12.17 -14.11
C PRO A 185 6.78 -11.77 -13.29
N GLN A 186 6.61 -10.86 -12.35
CA GLN A 186 7.65 -10.43 -11.40
C GLN A 186 7.00 -9.89 -10.12
N ALA A 187 7.81 -9.72 -9.07
CA ALA A 187 7.36 -9.12 -7.83
C ALA A 187 7.00 -7.64 -8.01
N ALA A 188 5.94 -7.21 -7.33
CA ALA A 188 5.66 -5.80 -7.09
C ALA A 188 6.29 -5.38 -5.75
N ILE A 189 6.66 -4.12 -5.64
CA ILE A 189 7.04 -3.49 -4.37
C ILE A 189 5.83 -2.71 -3.88
N VAL A 190 5.43 -2.95 -2.64
CA VAL A 190 4.24 -2.32 -2.05
C VAL A 190 4.58 -1.69 -0.71
N PHE A 191 3.87 -0.63 -0.38
CA PHE A 191 3.91 -0.02 0.95
C PHE A 191 2.50 0.34 1.42
N GLU A 192 2.31 0.35 2.72
CA GLU A 192 1.12 0.88 3.38
C GLU A 192 1.54 1.58 4.67
N ILE A 193 1.15 2.85 4.80
CA ILE A 193 1.49 3.68 5.96
C ILE A 193 0.26 4.44 6.46
N ASP A 194 0.28 4.80 7.75
CA ASP A 194 -0.69 5.70 8.33
C ASP A 194 -0.69 7.04 7.59
N PHE A 195 -1.84 7.42 7.04
CA PHE A 195 -1.98 8.67 6.28
C PHE A 195 -1.71 9.90 7.12
N ALA A 196 -2.05 9.86 8.43
CA ALA A 196 -1.75 10.97 9.34
C ALA A 196 -0.25 11.22 9.42
N ALA A 197 0.59 10.17 9.41
CA ALA A 197 2.04 10.34 9.41
C ALA A 197 2.56 11.16 8.23
N ALA A 198 1.91 11.07 7.06
CA ALA A 198 2.31 11.83 5.87
C ALA A 198 1.85 13.31 5.90
N THR A 199 0.78 13.61 6.66
CA THR A 199 0.23 14.97 6.78
C THR A 199 0.75 15.72 7.99
N GLU A 200 1.19 15.03 9.04
CA GLU A 200 1.73 15.61 10.27
C GLU A 200 3.22 15.98 10.17
N VAL A 201 3.87 15.70 9.06
CA VAL A 201 5.27 16.09 8.84
C VAL A 201 5.36 17.62 8.87
N ASN A 202 6.14 18.14 9.80
CA ASN A 202 6.42 19.57 9.90
C ASN A 202 7.23 20.01 8.68
N VAL A 203 6.67 20.94 7.92
CA VAL A 203 7.36 21.57 6.79
C VAL A 203 7.90 22.92 7.28
N PRO A 204 9.20 23.19 7.13
CA PRO A 204 9.79 24.46 7.51
C PRO A 204 9.23 25.63 6.71
#